data_15e7288189643a716298e9303fb8c5ad
#
_entry.id   15e7288189643a716298e9303fb8c5ad
#
_cell.length_a   1.000
_cell.length_b   1.000
_cell.length_c   1.000
_cell.angle_alpha   90.00
_cell.angle_beta   90.00
_cell.angle_gamma   90.00
#
_symmetry.space_group_name_H-M   'P 1'
#
loop_
_entity.id
_entity.type
_entity.pdbx_description
1 polymer ?
#
loop_
_entity_poly.entity_id
_entity_poly.type
_entity_poly.pdbx_seq_one_letter_code
_entity_poly.pdbx_strand_id
1 'polypeptide(L)'
;QILQTAGLAHTDASVSGFVTGMYVVLTPLLASVILRTRIPALTWGAVVLATAGLGVLTLSGVSVGYGEAITFVAAVLYALHIVALGAWSTAADAVGMTILQIVVIAVICLVSAAPGGIVLPDRTSDWVSLVYMAVVVGALGLLAQTWAQAHLPPTRSAIIMSMEPVFASLFAIWLGGEDITSRLLFGGALVL
;
A
#
# COMPACT_ATOMS: atom_id res chain seq x y z
N GLN A 1 -8.30 1.87 -2.52
CA GLN A 1 -8.78 2.13 -1.15
C GLN A 1 -10.19 1.56 -0.92
N ILE A 2 -11.22 1.96 -1.67
CA ILE A 2 -12.62 1.49 -1.45
C ILE A 2 -12.71 -0.05 -1.43
N LEU A 3 -12.14 -0.73 -2.41
CA LEU A 3 -12.12 -2.19 -2.46
C LEU A 3 -11.35 -2.81 -1.29
N GLN A 4 -10.25 -2.21 -0.90
CA GLN A 4 -9.46 -2.66 0.26
C GLN A 4 -10.26 -2.50 1.56
N THR A 5 -10.94 -1.36 1.75
CA THR A 5 -11.81 -1.14 2.91
C THR A 5 -13.00 -2.09 2.92
N ALA A 6 -13.62 -2.32 1.76
CA ALA A 6 -14.70 -3.30 1.63
C ALA A 6 -14.23 -4.73 1.89
N GLY A 7 -13.04 -5.09 1.41
CA GLY A 7 -12.41 -6.40 1.71
C GLY A 7 -12.12 -6.57 3.20
N LEU A 8 -11.56 -5.54 3.83
CA LEU A 8 -11.24 -5.54 5.26
C LEU A 8 -12.47 -5.73 6.17
N ALA A 9 -13.66 -5.37 5.71
CA ALA A 9 -14.90 -5.63 6.44
C ALA A 9 -15.27 -7.12 6.49
N HIS A 10 -14.62 -7.97 5.68
CA HIS A 10 -14.94 -9.40 5.51
C HIS A 10 -13.72 -10.32 5.70
N THR A 11 -12.57 -9.80 6.12
CA THR A 11 -11.35 -10.58 6.36
C THR A 11 -10.53 -9.95 7.49
N ASP A 12 -9.63 -10.73 8.08
CA ASP A 12 -8.73 -10.24 9.12
C ASP A 12 -7.76 -9.18 8.57
N ALA A 13 -7.44 -8.18 9.38
CA ALA A 13 -6.56 -7.08 8.99
C ALA A 13 -5.17 -7.56 8.55
N SER A 14 -4.63 -8.61 9.21
CA SER A 14 -3.35 -9.22 8.86
C SER A 14 -3.39 -9.90 7.48
N VAL A 15 -4.48 -10.61 7.17
CA VAL A 15 -4.68 -11.27 5.88
C VAL A 15 -4.89 -10.22 4.77
N SER A 16 -5.72 -9.20 5.03
CA SER A 16 -5.92 -8.08 4.11
C SER A 16 -4.60 -7.35 3.82
N GLY A 17 -3.78 -7.11 4.84
CA GLY A 17 -2.45 -6.51 4.69
C GLY A 17 -1.52 -7.36 3.81
N PHE A 18 -1.50 -8.69 4.01
CA PHE A 18 -0.72 -9.59 3.17
C PHE A 18 -1.19 -9.59 1.71
N VAL A 19 -2.50 -9.75 1.50
CA VAL A 19 -3.08 -9.77 0.15
C VAL A 19 -2.83 -8.44 -0.57
N THR A 20 -2.98 -7.31 0.12
CA THR A 20 -2.62 -6.00 -0.44
C THR A 20 -1.14 -5.96 -0.80
N GLY A 21 -0.26 -6.41 0.08
CA GLY A 21 1.20 -6.45 -0.14
C GLY A 21 1.64 -7.28 -1.34
N MET A 22 0.78 -8.13 -1.89
CA MET A 22 1.06 -8.84 -3.14
C MET A 22 1.30 -7.92 -4.34
N TYR A 23 1.02 -6.60 -4.22
CA TYR A 23 1.44 -5.63 -5.24
C TYR A 23 2.95 -5.70 -5.53
N VAL A 24 3.77 -6.13 -4.58
CA VAL A 24 5.22 -6.34 -4.76
C VAL A 24 5.53 -7.36 -5.86
N VAL A 25 4.74 -8.43 -5.94
CA VAL A 25 4.84 -9.45 -7.00
C VAL A 25 4.15 -8.99 -8.28
N LEU A 26 2.96 -8.40 -8.14
CA LEU A 26 2.13 -7.97 -9.27
C LEU A 26 2.77 -6.83 -10.06
N THR A 27 3.47 -5.89 -9.39
CA THR A 27 4.10 -4.74 -10.05
C THR A 27 5.14 -5.15 -11.09
N PRO A 28 6.16 -6.01 -10.81
CA PRO A 28 7.10 -6.44 -11.84
C PRO A 28 6.43 -7.25 -12.96
N LEU A 29 5.43 -8.08 -12.64
CA LEU A 29 4.68 -8.81 -13.66
C LEU A 29 3.98 -7.84 -14.62
N LEU A 30 3.22 -6.88 -14.09
CA LEU A 30 2.52 -5.88 -14.88
C LEU A 30 3.49 -4.94 -15.62
N ALA A 31 4.57 -4.51 -14.98
CA ALA A 31 5.60 -3.70 -15.63
C ALA A 31 6.25 -4.42 -16.79
N SER A 32 6.55 -5.72 -16.66
CA SER A 32 7.15 -6.51 -17.73
C SER A 32 6.21 -6.63 -18.95
N VAL A 33 4.91 -6.77 -18.71
CA VAL A 33 3.92 -6.91 -19.80
C VAL A 33 3.59 -5.54 -20.41
N ILE A 34 3.27 -4.54 -19.57
CA ILE A 34 2.76 -3.24 -20.02
C ILE A 34 3.88 -2.37 -20.60
N LEU A 35 5.01 -2.28 -19.89
CA LEU A 35 6.15 -1.45 -20.28
C LEU A 35 7.17 -2.22 -21.12
N ARG A 36 6.94 -3.53 -21.34
CA ARG A 36 7.84 -4.43 -22.09
C ARG A 36 9.28 -4.39 -21.56
N THR A 37 9.45 -4.24 -20.25
CA THR A 37 10.75 -4.20 -19.58
C THR A 37 11.17 -5.59 -19.13
N ARG A 38 12.47 -5.90 -19.27
CA ARG A 38 13.02 -7.13 -18.70
C ARG A 38 13.40 -6.92 -17.24
N ILE A 39 12.89 -7.78 -16.37
CA ILE A 39 13.19 -7.74 -14.94
C ILE A 39 14.39 -8.63 -14.65
N PRO A 40 15.50 -8.11 -14.07
CA PRO A 40 16.67 -8.91 -13.72
C PRO A 40 16.33 -10.03 -12.72
N ALA A 41 17.02 -11.17 -12.81
CA ALA A 41 16.80 -12.29 -11.90
C ALA A 41 17.03 -11.93 -10.43
N LEU A 42 17.99 -11.04 -10.14
CA LEU A 42 18.24 -10.54 -8.79
C LEU A 42 17.02 -9.82 -8.21
N THR A 43 16.30 -9.04 -9.02
CA THR A 43 15.06 -8.35 -8.62
C THR A 43 13.94 -9.35 -8.27
N TRP A 44 13.84 -10.47 -9.00
CA TRP A 44 12.92 -11.55 -8.65
C TRP A 44 13.27 -12.20 -7.32
N GLY A 45 14.57 -12.37 -7.03
CA GLY A 45 15.02 -12.82 -5.71
C GLY A 45 14.56 -11.89 -4.58
N ALA A 46 14.72 -10.58 -4.76
CA ALA A 46 14.23 -9.58 -3.80
C ALA A 46 12.69 -9.62 -3.63
N VAL A 47 11.95 -9.77 -4.73
CA VAL A 47 10.47 -9.90 -4.70
C VAL A 47 10.05 -11.13 -3.90
N VAL A 48 10.71 -12.28 -4.10
CA VAL A 48 10.40 -13.52 -3.36
C VAL A 48 10.70 -13.34 -1.88
N LEU A 49 11.85 -12.76 -1.52
CA LEU A 49 12.22 -12.51 -0.13
C LEU A 49 11.25 -11.54 0.55
N ALA A 50 10.93 -10.42 -0.09
CA ALA A 50 9.98 -9.43 0.43
C ALA A 50 8.59 -10.05 0.64
N THR A 51 8.12 -10.88 -0.31
CA THR A 51 6.83 -11.55 -0.21
C THR A 51 6.82 -12.59 0.93
N ALA A 52 7.89 -13.36 1.07
CA ALA A 52 8.03 -14.31 2.17
C ALA A 52 8.08 -13.60 3.54
N GLY A 53 8.85 -12.51 3.64
CA GLY A 53 8.93 -11.67 4.84
C GLY A 53 7.58 -11.06 5.22
N LEU A 54 6.87 -10.52 4.23
CA LEU A 54 5.52 -10.00 4.42
C LEU A 54 4.55 -11.09 4.92
N GLY A 55 4.63 -12.31 4.34
CA GLY A 55 3.85 -13.45 4.80
C GLY A 55 4.14 -13.82 6.26
N VAL A 56 5.41 -13.85 6.65
CA VAL A 56 5.82 -14.12 8.04
C VAL A 56 5.30 -13.04 8.99
N LEU A 57 5.36 -11.77 8.58
CA LEU A 57 4.91 -10.64 9.41
C LEU A 57 3.39 -10.64 9.61
N THR A 58 2.62 -10.87 8.55
CA THR A 58 1.19 -10.57 8.54
C THR A 58 0.28 -11.78 8.66
N LEU A 59 0.66 -12.96 8.14
CA LEU A 59 -0.25 -14.12 8.12
C LEU A 59 -0.35 -14.79 9.50
N SER A 60 -1.55 -14.77 10.07
CA SER A 60 -1.95 -15.58 11.23
C SER A 60 -2.79 -16.80 10.82
N GLY A 61 -3.19 -16.88 9.55
CA GLY A 61 -3.96 -17.96 8.92
C GLY A 61 -4.19 -17.61 7.46
N VAL A 62 -4.61 -18.56 6.65
CA VAL A 62 -4.99 -18.33 5.25
C VAL A 62 -6.41 -18.83 5.06
N SER A 63 -7.31 -17.92 4.81
CA SER A 63 -8.64 -18.21 4.28
C SER A 63 -8.73 -17.62 2.87
N VAL A 64 -9.54 -18.21 2.02
CA VAL A 64 -9.83 -17.66 0.68
C VAL A 64 -11.32 -17.47 0.61
N GLY A 65 -11.76 -16.25 0.84
CA GLY A 65 -13.16 -15.86 0.84
C GLY A 65 -13.41 -14.61 0.00
N TYR A 66 -14.58 -14.04 0.16
CA TYR A 66 -15.01 -12.83 -0.57
C TYR A 66 -14.15 -11.61 -0.24
N GLY A 67 -13.74 -11.45 1.04
CA GLY A 67 -12.90 -10.34 1.49
C GLY A 67 -11.52 -10.36 0.85
N GLU A 68 -10.88 -11.53 0.81
CA GLU A 68 -9.57 -11.74 0.19
C GLU A 68 -9.62 -11.51 -1.32
N ALA A 69 -10.68 -11.99 -1.99
CA ALA A 69 -10.84 -11.80 -3.43
C ALA A 69 -10.95 -10.31 -3.79
N ILE A 70 -11.76 -9.52 -3.08
CA ILE A 70 -11.89 -8.08 -3.29
C ILE A 70 -10.56 -7.35 -2.97
N THR A 71 -9.89 -7.74 -1.88
CA THR A 71 -8.59 -7.17 -1.51
C THR A 71 -7.53 -7.49 -2.58
N PHE A 72 -7.55 -8.68 -3.17
CA PHE A 72 -6.65 -9.03 -4.27
C PHE A 72 -6.88 -8.15 -5.51
N VAL A 73 -8.14 -7.87 -5.86
CA VAL A 73 -8.45 -6.91 -6.93
C VAL A 73 -7.89 -5.52 -6.60
N ALA A 74 -8.00 -5.08 -5.33
CA ALA A 74 -7.39 -3.83 -4.88
C ALA A 74 -5.86 -3.85 -5.04
N ALA A 75 -5.18 -4.96 -4.73
CA ALA A 75 -3.74 -5.12 -4.91
C ALA A 75 -3.33 -5.05 -6.39
N VAL A 76 -4.11 -5.64 -7.30
CA VAL A 76 -3.89 -5.52 -8.76
C VAL A 76 -4.00 -4.06 -9.21
N LEU A 77 -5.05 -3.35 -8.77
CA LEU A 77 -5.23 -1.93 -9.12
C LEU A 77 -4.12 -1.07 -8.53
N TYR A 78 -3.63 -1.39 -7.33
CA TYR A 78 -2.52 -0.68 -6.72
C TYR A 78 -1.21 -0.91 -7.48
N ALA A 79 -0.93 -2.14 -7.88
CA ALA A 79 0.21 -2.46 -8.74
C ALA A 79 0.14 -1.74 -10.11
N LEU A 80 -1.04 -1.68 -10.73
CA LEU A 80 -1.27 -0.90 -11.95
C LEU A 80 -1.02 0.59 -11.72
N HIS A 81 -1.46 1.14 -10.59
CA HIS A 81 -1.20 2.53 -10.20
C HIS A 81 0.31 2.81 -10.07
N ILE A 82 1.07 1.92 -9.41
CA ILE A 82 2.53 2.02 -9.30
C ILE A 82 3.19 1.99 -10.69
N VAL A 83 2.77 1.08 -11.57
CA VAL A 83 3.29 1.00 -12.94
C VAL A 83 2.97 2.27 -13.75
N ALA A 84 1.74 2.79 -13.62
CA ALA A 84 1.32 4.00 -14.30
C ALA A 84 2.11 5.22 -13.83
N LEU A 85 2.29 5.41 -12.52
CA LEU A 85 3.11 6.49 -11.97
C LEU A 85 4.55 6.39 -12.45
N GLY A 86 5.16 5.20 -12.41
CA GLY A 86 6.53 4.99 -12.88
C GLY A 86 6.70 5.21 -14.40
N ALA A 87 5.61 5.11 -15.18
CA ALA A 87 5.65 5.36 -16.61
C ALA A 87 5.40 6.83 -16.98
N TRP A 88 4.57 7.53 -16.20
CA TRP A 88 4.05 8.86 -16.59
C TRP A 88 4.46 10.00 -15.65
N SER A 89 4.96 9.70 -14.44
CA SER A 89 5.41 10.76 -13.53
C SER A 89 6.73 11.33 -13.98
N THR A 90 6.83 12.67 -13.95
CA THR A 90 8.10 13.40 -14.05
C THR A 90 8.34 14.17 -12.75
N ALA A 91 9.61 14.40 -12.41
CA ALA A 91 9.94 15.15 -11.19
C ALA A 91 9.34 16.57 -11.21
N ALA A 92 9.26 17.20 -12.39
CA ALA A 92 8.68 18.52 -12.58
C ALA A 92 7.16 18.56 -12.33
N ASP A 93 6.46 17.46 -12.65
CA ASP A 93 5.01 17.38 -12.58
C ASP A 93 4.49 16.66 -11.33
N ALA A 94 5.39 16.24 -10.41
CA ALA A 94 5.03 15.43 -9.25
C ALA A 94 3.92 16.07 -8.39
N VAL A 95 3.97 17.39 -8.20
CA VAL A 95 2.94 18.12 -7.44
C VAL A 95 1.61 18.12 -8.18
N GLY A 96 1.60 18.44 -9.49
CA GLY A 96 0.40 18.43 -10.32
C GLY A 96 -0.25 17.05 -10.39
N MET A 97 0.55 16.00 -10.58
CA MET A 97 0.09 14.61 -10.56
C MET A 97 -0.49 14.22 -9.21
N THR A 98 0.13 14.64 -8.11
CA THR A 98 -0.38 14.37 -6.75
C THR A 98 -1.72 15.06 -6.52
N ILE A 99 -1.86 16.32 -6.90
CA ILE A 99 -3.13 17.06 -6.79
C ILE A 99 -4.23 16.35 -7.58
N LEU A 100 -3.93 15.95 -8.83
CA LEU A 100 -4.89 15.22 -9.66
C LEU A 100 -5.32 13.91 -9.00
N GLN A 101 -4.39 13.13 -8.45
CA GLN A 101 -4.69 11.90 -7.73
C GLN A 101 -5.60 12.16 -6.53
N ILE A 102 -5.27 13.16 -5.69
CA ILE A 102 -6.07 13.50 -4.51
C ILE A 102 -7.49 13.92 -4.91
N VAL A 103 -7.63 14.75 -5.94
CA VAL A 103 -8.95 15.19 -6.45
C VAL A 103 -9.76 13.98 -6.93
N VAL A 104 -9.17 13.11 -7.74
CA VAL A 104 -9.86 11.90 -8.23
C VAL A 104 -10.26 10.98 -7.07
N ILE A 105 -9.37 10.73 -6.12
CA ILE A 105 -9.66 9.94 -4.91
C ILE A 105 -10.80 10.58 -4.13
N ALA A 106 -10.75 11.89 -3.88
CA ALA A 106 -11.78 12.60 -3.12
C ALA A 106 -13.15 12.50 -3.82
N VAL A 107 -13.21 12.72 -5.13
CA VAL A 107 -14.47 12.61 -5.89
C VAL A 107 -15.04 11.19 -5.83
N ILE A 108 -14.22 10.17 -6.05
CA ILE A 108 -14.64 8.77 -6.00
C ILE A 108 -15.13 8.40 -4.58
N CYS A 109 -14.40 8.81 -3.55
CA CYS A 109 -14.80 8.55 -2.16
C CYS A 109 -16.10 9.26 -1.79
N LEU A 110 -16.27 10.52 -2.19
CA LEU A 110 -17.49 11.28 -1.93
C LEU A 110 -18.71 10.66 -2.63
N VAL A 111 -18.56 10.28 -3.90
CA VAL A 111 -19.63 9.61 -4.64
C VAL A 111 -19.99 8.26 -4.01
N SER A 112 -18.99 7.51 -3.54
CA SER A 112 -19.21 6.22 -2.88
C SER A 112 -19.83 6.35 -1.50
N ALA A 113 -19.55 7.43 -0.77
CA ALA A 113 -20.09 7.70 0.56
C ALA A 113 -21.50 8.34 0.51
N ALA A 114 -21.87 8.99 -0.59
CA ALA A 114 -23.13 9.73 -0.71
C ALA A 114 -24.39 8.94 -0.32
N PRO A 115 -24.56 7.65 -0.71
CA PRO A 115 -25.75 6.88 -0.35
C PRO A 115 -25.91 6.60 1.15
N GLY A 116 -24.78 6.49 1.88
CA GLY A 116 -24.76 6.22 3.33
C GLY A 116 -24.80 7.48 4.21
N GLY A 117 -24.69 8.65 3.58
CA GLY A 117 -24.50 9.92 4.29
C GLY A 117 -23.06 10.10 4.79
N ILE A 118 -22.69 11.36 5.04
CA ILE A 118 -21.37 11.71 5.59
C ILE A 118 -21.53 11.91 7.09
N VAL A 119 -20.93 11.02 7.87
CA VAL A 119 -20.88 11.13 9.33
C VAL A 119 -19.60 11.89 9.68
N LEU A 120 -19.75 13.03 10.37
CA LEU A 120 -18.62 13.82 10.85
C LEU A 120 -18.22 13.36 12.25
N PRO A 121 -16.91 13.42 12.59
CA PRO A 121 -16.47 13.10 13.94
C PRO A 121 -17.02 14.05 14.99
N ASP A 122 -17.45 13.51 16.12
CA ASP A 122 -17.97 14.31 17.27
C ASP A 122 -16.85 14.77 18.21
N ARG A 123 -15.69 14.08 18.21
CA ARG A 123 -14.59 14.36 19.13
C ARG A 123 -13.46 15.12 18.45
N THR A 124 -12.86 16.07 19.16
CA THR A 124 -11.68 16.81 18.67
C THR A 124 -10.49 15.89 18.38
N SER A 125 -10.29 14.83 19.18
CA SER A 125 -9.25 13.83 18.94
C SER A 125 -9.37 13.17 17.57
N ASP A 126 -10.59 12.87 17.14
CA ASP A 126 -10.85 12.18 15.87
C ASP A 126 -10.60 13.13 14.68
N TRP A 127 -10.92 14.43 14.87
CA TRP A 127 -10.54 15.45 13.89
C TRP A 127 -9.03 15.61 13.74
N VAL A 128 -8.27 15.59 14.85
CA VAL A 128 -6.81 15.64 14.80
C VAL A 128 -6.26 14.44 14.04
N SER A 129 -6.74 13.23 14.34
CA SER A 129 -6.35 12.01 13.64
C SER A 129 -6.70 12.07 12.16
N LEU A 130 -7.90 12.56 11.82
CA LEU A 130 -8.37 12.67 10.44
C LEU A 130 -7.52 13.67 9.64
N VAL A 131 -7.22 14.84 10.21
CA VAL A 131 -6.36 15.85 9.57
C VAL A 131 -4.94 15.32 9.40
N TYR A 132 -4.39 14.65 10.41
CA TYR A 132 -3.09 14.01 10.32
C TYR A 132 -3.05 12.97 9.19
N MET A 133 -4.03 12.08 9.12
CA MET A 133 -4.15 11.07 8.07
C MET A 133 -4.32 11.69 6.68
N ALA A 134 -5.11 12.76 6.56
CA ALA A 134 -5.33 13.41 5.28
C ALA A 134 -4.10 14.17 4.78
N VAL A 135 -3.42 14.91 5.67
CA VAL A 135 -2.30 15.79 5.28
C VAL A 135 -0.99 15.01 5.23
N VAL A 136 -0.62 14.32 6.32
CA VAL A 136 0.69 13.69 6.43
C VAL A 136 0.72 12.38 5.64
N VAL A 137 -0.22 11.49 5.91
CA VAL A 137 -0.23 10.18 5.26
C VAL A 137 -0.77 10.28 3.83
N GLY A 138 -1.88 11.00 3.62
CA GLY A 138 -2.51 11.17 2.32
C GLY A 138 -1.71 12.08 1.40
N ALA A 139 -1.69 13.39 1.68
CA ALA A 139 -1.13 14.36 0.74
C ALA A 139 0.40 14.27 0.64
N LEU A 140 1.11 14.31 1.76
CA LEU A 140 2.59 14.26 1.75
C LEU A 140 3.10 12.86 1.36
N GLY A 141 2.44 11.79 1.81
CA GLY A 141 2.79 10.42 1.43
C GLY A 141 2.63 10.19 -0.08
N LEU A 142 1.51 10.62 -0.67
CA LEU A 142 1.28 10.52 -2.12
C LEU A 142 2.27 11.39 -2.91
N LEU A 143 2.59 12.58 -2.42
CA LEU A 143 3.59 13.44 -3.06
C LEU A 143 4.98 12.77 -3.05
N ALA A 144 5.40 12.27 -1.90
CA ALA A 144 6.67 11.56 -1.76
C ALA A 144 6.73 10.33 -2.67
N GLN A 145 5.64 9.55 -2.72
CA GLN A 145 5.51 8.38 -3.59
C GLN A 145 5.62 8.79 -5.07
N THR A 146 4.84 9.78 -5.51
CA THR A 146 4.81 10.24 -6.90
C THR A 146 6.18 10.78 -7.32
N TRP A 147 6.82 11.56 -6.45
CA TRP A 147 8.16 12.08 -6.70
C TRP A 147 9.21 10.98 -6.78
N ALA A 148 9.19 10.01 -5.85
CA ALA A 148 10.11 8.89 -5.85
C ALA A 148 9.95 8.03 -7.10
N GLN A 149 8.72 7.77 -7.53
CA GLN A 149 8.43 6.96 -8.72
C GLN A 149 8.79 7.68 -10.04
N ALA A 150 8.92 9.00 -10.04
CA ALA A 150 9.51 9.72 -11.16
C ALA A 150 11.02 9.46 -11.33
N HIS A 151 11.69 8.94 -10.30
CA HIS A 151 13.14 8.67 -10.31
C HIS A 151 13.47 7.17 -10.24
N LEU A 152 12.53 6.33 -9.83
CA LEU A 152 12.74 4.90 -9.60
C LEU A 152 11.86 4.04 -10.52
N PRO A 153 12.39 2.93 -11.02
CA PRO A 153 11.58 1.94 -11.73
C PRO A 153 10.44 1.42 -10.84
N PRO A 154 9.25 1.11 -11.42
CA PRO A 154 8.08 0.66 -10.65
C PRO A 154 8.36 -0.50 -9.69
N THR A 155 9.14 -1.49 -10.14
CA THR A 155 9.49 -2.67 -9.32
C THR A 155 10.32 -2.30 -8.09
N ARG A 156 11.29 -1.38 -8.22
CA ARG A 156 12.08 -0.91 -7.07
C ARG A 156 11.21 -0.15 -6.08
N SER A 157 10.34 0.70 -6.58
CA SER A 157 9.37 1.42 -5.73
C SER A 157 8.48 0.44 -4.96
N ALA A 158 7.96 -0.61 -5.62
CA ALA A 158 7.13 -1.61 -4.96
C ALA A 158 7.88 -2.36 -3.84
N ILE A 159 9.16 -2.74 -4.08
CA ILE A 159 10.00 -3.40 -3.06
C ILE A 159 10.24 -2.45 -1.87
N ILE A 160 10.57 -1.19 -2.12
CA ILE A 160 10.78 -0.22 -1.02
C ILE A 160 9.49 -0.02 -0.23
N MET A 161 8.34 0.06 -0.89
CA MET A 161 7.05 0.22 -0.23
C MET A 161 6.64 -1.00 0.60
N SER A 162 7.16 -2.21 0.28
CA SER A 162 6.91 -3.40 1.11
C SER A 162 7.54 -3.34 2.50
N MET A 163 8.38 -2.34 2.77
CA MET A 163 8.88 -2.06 4.13
C MET A 163 7.84 -1.42 5.05
N GLU A 164 6.69 -0.99 4.52
CA GLU A 164 5.62 -0.37 5.31
C GLU A 164 5.22 -1.19 6.55
N PRO A 165 4.96 -2.50 6.48
CA PRO A 165 4.63 -3.30 7.66
C PRO A 165 5.77 -3.38 8.68
N VAL A 166 7.03 -3.32 8.22
CA VAL A 166 8.20 -3.31 9.12
C VAL A 166 8.20 -2.03 9.95
N PHE A 167 8.05 -0.88 9.31
CA PHE A 167 7.98 0.40 10.00
C PHE A 167 6.72 0.49 10.88
N ALA A 168 5.57 0.02 10.40
CA ALA A 168 4.33 -0.02 11.19
C ALA A 168 4.55 -0.80 12.49
N SER A 169 5.17 -1.97 12.41
CA SER A 169 5.49 -2.79 13.59
C SER A 169 6.51 -2.13 14.51
N LEU A 170 7.54 -1.47 13.97
CA LEU A 170 8.51 -0.72 14.80
C LEU A 170 7.83 0.42 15.58
N PHE A 171 6.93 1.16 14.94
CA PHE A 171 6.17 2.21 15.61
C PHE A 171 5.17 1.65 16.63
N ALA A 172 4.55 0.51 16.35
CA ALA A 172 3.66 -0.17 17.30
C ALA A 172 4.38 -0.59 18.58
N ILE A 173 5.63 -1.06 18.46
CA ILE A 173 6.49 -1.36 19.61
C ILE A 173 6.86 -0.08 20.36
N TRP A 174 7.36 0.91 19.63
CA TRP A 174 7.92 2.11 20.25
C TRP A 174 6.87 3.00 20.90
N LEU A 175 5.71 3.19 20.26
CA LEU A 175 4.64 4.07 20.72
C LEU A 175 3.48 3.30 21.35
N GLY A 176 3.22 2.06 20.90
CA GLY A 176 2.13 1.22 21.35
C GLY A 176 2.46 0.27 22.48
N GLY A 177 3.76 0.11 22.80
CA GLY A 177 4.21 -0.81 23.84
C GLY A 177 4.03 -2.29 23.51
N GLU A 178 3.94 -2.63 22.21
CA GLU A 178 3.88 -4.03 21.78
C GLU A 178 5.23 -4.74 21.96
N ASP A 179 5.19 -6.04 22.25
CA ASP A 179 6.38 -6.86 22.45
C ASP A 179 7.07 -7.20 21.12
N ILE A 180 8.41 -7.26 21.17
CA ILE A 180 9.21 -7.75 20.04
C ILE A 180 9.00 -9.24 19.89
N THR A 181 8.38 -9.64 18.79
CA THR A 181 8.14 -11.05 18.49
C THR A 181 9.18 -11.62 17.54
N SER A 182 9.41 -12.94 17.60
CA SER A 182 10.26 -13.64 16.62
C SER A 182 9.77 -13.44 15.18
N ARG A 183 8.45 -13.36 14.98
CA ARG A 183 7.85 -13.07 13.67
C ARG A 183 8.31 -11.73 13.12
N LEU A 184 8.34 -10.69 13.96
CA LEU A 184 8.80 -9.36 13.56
C LEU A 184 10.27 -9.37 13.15
N LEU A 185 11.13 -10.04 13.93
CA LEU A 185 12.55 -10.10 13.63
C LEU A 185 12.84 -10.86 12.34
N PHE A 186 12.28 -12.06 12.18
CA PHE A 186 12.51 -12.87 10.98
C PHE A 186 11.80 -12.31 9.74
N GLY A 187 10.54 -11.92 9.86
CA GLY A 187 9.78 -11.36 8.74
C GLY A 187 10.33 -9.99 8.30
N GLY A 188 10.68 -9.13 9.26
CA GLY A 188 11.31 -7.84 8.99
C GLY A 188 12.67 -7.99 8.29
N ALA A 189 13.52 -8.93 8.76
CA ALA A 189 14.81 -9.20 8.13
C ALA A 189 14.71 -9.75 6.70
N LEU A 190 13.62 -10.45 6.37
CA LEU A 190 13.38 -10.94 5.00
C LEU A 190 12.89 -9.83 4.06
N VAL A 191 12.24 -8.79 4.59
CA VAL A 191 11.77 -7.65 3.80
C VAL A 191 12.90 -6.66 3.53
N LEU A 192 13.83 -6.50 4.47
CA LEU A 192 15.01 -5.63 4.37
C LEU A 192 16.09 -6.22 3.45
#